data_07a52fd38e0f63128eb61eb7d61b8cb1
#
_entry.id   07a52fd38e0f63128eb61eb7d61b8cb1
#
_cell.length_a   1.000
_cell.length_b   1.000
_cell.length_c   1.000
_cell.angle_alpha   90.00
_cell.angle_beta   90.00
_cell.angle_gamma   90.00
#
_symmetry.space_group_name_H-M   'P 1'
#
loop_
_entity.id
_entity.type
_entity.pdbx_description
1 polymer ?
#
loop_
_entity_poly.entity_id
_entity_poly.type
_entity_poly.pdbx_seq_one_letter_code
_entity_poly.pdbx_strand_id
1 'polypeptide(L)'
;MLRLLVLAALLIAVTARAESATPAIKAVRSWHLAASDLPWTDTTPATHGLRLTLIIFQDTAWDPETTLAATKNMAPLLAQCGVRIVAAELRQLAAPTRFRYYRTPVSRELARLAPVPRPAIYFVEDTLNRPAFDAEAIGRANSGTRPELADTIWVAAGTRDLHVALAHELFHVLEDSGAHSDEANNLMRSETAPENTRLTDSQCARMRATAERNGLLTLLPN
;
A
#
# COMPACT_ATOMS: atom_id res chain seq x y z
N MET A 1 -4.19 30.79 78.32
CA MET A 1 -3.51 31.08 77.03
C MET A 1 -3.20 29.76 76.36
N LEU A 2 -4.04 29.37 75.43
CA LEU A 2 -3.91 28.04 74.71
C LEU A 2 -3.47 28.35 73.31
N ARG A 3 -2.24 27.89 72.95
CA ARG A 3 -1.67 28.04 71.60
C ARG A 3 -2.11 26.84 70.73
N LEU A 4 -2.94 27.12 69.76
CA LEU A 4 -3.30 26.16 68.69
C LEU A 4 -2.14 26.10 67.67
N LEU A 5 -1.53 24.94 67.53
CA LEU A 5 -0.62 24.63 66.44
C LEU A 5 -1.43 24.05 65.26
N VAL A 6 -1.48 24.79 64.17
CA VAL A 6 -2.08 24.33 62.88
C VAL A 6 -0.98 23.66 62.08
N LEU A 7 -1.04 22.33 61.96
CA LEU A 7 -0.18 21.57 61.04
C LEU A 7 -0.82 21.64 59.62
N ALA A 8 -0.18 22.37 58.72
CA ALA A 8 -0.54 22.35 57.31
C ALA A 8 0.16 21.13 56.63
N ALA A 9 -0.61 20.09 56.31
CA ALA A 9 -0.15 18.97 55.51
C ALA A 9 -0.12 19.36 54.05
N LEU A 10 1.06 19.51 53.46
CA LEU A 10 1.25 19.74 52.01
C LEU A 10 1.11 18.40 51.27
N LEU A 11 -0.06 18.18 50.65
CA LEU A 11 -0.25 17.04 49.72
C LEU A 11 0.46 17.35 48.39
N ILE A 12 1.63 16.79 48.21
CA ILE A 12 2.31 16.78 46.88
C ILE A 12 1.61 15.73 46.03
N ALA A 13 0.72 16.15 45.14
CA ALA A 13 0.16 15.29 44.10
C ALA A 13 1.23 15.02 43.04
N VAL A 14 1.87 13.85 43.13
CA VAL A 14 2.73 13.33 42.06
C VAL A 14 1.82 12.91 40.91
N THR A 15 1.61 13.77 39.93
CA THR A 15 1.00 13.41 38.65
C THR A 15 2.01 12.56 37.88
N ALA A 16 1.89 11.24 38.00
CA ALA A 16 2.58 10.32 37.10
C ALA A 16 2.08 10.58 35.69
N ARG A 17 2.89 11.27 34.88
CA ARG A 17 2.69 11.31 33.43
C ARG A 17 2.89 9.88 32.93
N ALA A 18 1.81 9.22 32.55
CA ALA A 18 1.89 7.99 31.78
C ALA A 18 2.63 8.34 30.50
N GLU A 19 3.89 7.96 30.38
CA GLU A 19 4.63 8.00 29.14
C GLU A 19 3.85 7.11 28.16
N SER A 20 3.23 7.74 27.15
CA SER A 20 2.54 7.03 26.09
C SER A 20 3.60 6.19 25.33
N ALA A 21 3.73 4.93 25.70
CA ALA A 21 4.63 4.03 25.03
C ALA A 21 4.32 4.01 23.52
N THR A 22 5.33 4.31 22.71
CA THR A 22 5.20 4.22 21.25
C THR A 22 4.70 2.82 20.88
N PRO A 23 3.63 2.70 20.09
CA PRO A 23 3.06 1.41 19.79
C PRO A 23 4.08 0.53 19.08
N ALA A 24 4.32 -0.68 19.61
CA ALA A 24 5.25 -1.61 19.02
C ALA A 24 4.68 -2.17 17.71
N ILE A 25 5.32 -1.85 16.59
CA ILE A 25 5.06 -2.46 15.28
C ILE A 25 6.27 -3.32 14.96
N LYS A 26 6.03 -4.61 14.67
CA LYS A 26 7.10 -5.57 14.40
C LYS A 26 6.76 -6.41 13.17
N ALA A 27 7.72 -6.57 12.26
CA ALA A 27 7.64 -7.62 11.25
C ALA A 27 7.83 -8.97 11.94
N VAL A 28 6.86 -9.86 11.79
CA VAL A 28 6.87 -11.21 12.41
C VAL A 28 7.19 -12.30 11.42
N ARG A 29 6.92 -12.05 10.14
CA ARG A 29 7.23 -12.95 9.02
C ARG A 29 7.47 -12.16 7.75
N SER A 30 8.29 -12.73 6.84
CA SER A 30 8.48 -12.21 5.48
C SER A 30 8.52 -13.37 4.49
N TRP A 31 8.00 -13.10 3.28
CA TRP A 31 8.07 -13.98 2.11
C TRP A 31 8.61 -13.18 0.94
N HIS A 32 9.34 -13.85 0.06
CA HIS A 32 9.97 -13.21 -1.08
C HIS A 32 9.53 -13.91 -2.36
N LEU A 33 9.18 -13.14 -3.39
CA LEU A 33 9.03 -13.58 -4.75
C LEU A 33 10.18 -12.99 -5.57
N ALA A 34 10.93 -13.85 -6.21
CA ALA A 34 11.91 -13.46 -7.23
C ALA A 34 11.23 -13.31 -8.60
N ALA A 35 11.91 -12.72 -9.55
CA ALA A 35 11.41 -12.60 -10.92
C ALA A 35 11.06 -13.96 -11.57
N SER A 36 11.72 -15.04 -11.16
CA SER A 36 11.43 -16.42 -11.61
C SER A 36 10.09 -16.95 -11.13
N ASP A 37 9.56 -16.41 -10.02
CA ASP A 37 8.30 -16.86 -9.42
C ASP A 37 7.08 -16.15 -10.00
N LEU A 38 7.32 -15.17 -10.87
CA LEU A 38 6.32 -14.26 -11.43
C LEU A 38 6.15 -14.54 -12.92
N PRO A 39 4.90 -14.70 -13.41
CA PRO A 39 4.67 -14.97 -14.81
C PRO A 39 5.12 -13.79 -15.67
N TRP A 40 5.73 -14.10 -16.79
CA TRP A 40 6.08 -13.15 -17.84
C TRP A 40 5.53 -13.64 -19.16
N THR A 41 4.83 -12.79 -19.88
CA THR A 41 4.36 -13.09 -21.25
C THR A 41 5.43 -12.59 -22.24
N ASP A 42 5.95 -13.47 -23.06
CA ASP A 42 7.05 -13.17 -24.01
C ASP A 42 6.62 -12.24 -25.17
N THR A 43 5.40 -11.72 -25.16
CA THR A 43 4.86 -10.87 -26.24
C THR A 43 5.44 -9.46 -26.26
N THR A 44 5.87 -8.95 -25.11
CA THR A 44 6.47 -7.61 -24.98
C THR A 44 7.80 -7.73 -24.23
N PRO A 45 8.91 -7.24 -24.77
CA PRO A 45 10.18 -7.26 -24.05
C PRO A 45 10.10 -6.50 -22.71
N ALA A 46 10.69 -7.08 -21.67
CA ALA A 46 10.82 -6.39 -20.40
C ALA A 46 11.84 -5.24 -20.52
N THR A 47 11.39 -4.02 -20.34
CA THR A 47 12.25 -2.82 -20.43
C THR A 47 12.47 -2.18 -19.06
N HIS A 48 11.56 -2.40 -18.11
CA HIS A 48 11.60 -1.79 -16.77
C HIS A 48 11.38 -2.83 -15.70
N GLY A 49 12.13 -2.71 -14.61
CA GLY A 49 12.00 -3.52 -13.40
C GLY A 49 11.23 -2.77 -12.32
N LEU A 50 10.30 -3.46 -11.68
CA LEU A 50 9.51 -3.01 -10.54
C LEU A 50 9.84 -3.84 -9.31
N ARG A 51 10.07 -3.20 -8.17
CA ARG A 51 10.16 -3.85 -6.86
C ARG A 51 8.96 -3.47 -6.02
N LEU A 52 8.31 -4.43 -5.37
CA LEU A 52 7.11 -4.21 -4.58
C LEU A 52 7.33 -4.58 -3.11
N THR A 53 6.76 -3.80 -2.21
CA THR A 53 6.57 -4.18 -0.81
C THR A 53 5.10 -4.42 -0.54
N LEU A 54 4.77 -5.57 0.02
CA LEU A 54 3.41 -5.99 0.37
C LEU A 54 3.32 -6.10 1.88
N ILE A 55 2.26 -5.57 2.49
CA ILE A 55 2.08 -5.56 3.93
C ILE A 55 0.73 -6.18 4.28
N ILE A 56 0.74 -7.22 5.09
CA ILE A 56 -0.42 -7.78 5.78
C ILE A 56 -0.25 -7.64 7.30
N PHE A 57 -1.33 -7.75 8.05
CA PHE A 57 -1.30 -7.70 9.51
C PHE A 57 -1.67 -9.06 10.10
N GLN A 58 -1.11 -9.37 11.28
CA GLN A 58 -1.59 -10.51 12.07
C GLN A 58 -3.07 -10.33 12.41
N ASP A 59 -3.76 -11.46 12.60
CA ASP A 59 -5.17 -11.52 13.01
C ASP A 59 -6.09 -10.69 12.10
N THR A 60 -5.84 -10.72 10.79
CA THR A 60 -6.71 -10.16 9.73
C THR A 60 -7.19 -11.27 8.80
N ALA A 61 -8.17 -10.94 7.94
CA ALA A 61 -8.66 -11.85 6.91
C ALA A 61 -7.62 -12.14 5.79
N TRP A 62 -6.54 -11.35 5.74
CA TRP A 62 -5.51 -11.48 4.72
C TRP A 62 -4.49 -12.58 5.06
N ASP A 63 -4.40 -13.57 4.21
CA ASP A 63 -3.38 -14.61 4.28
C ASP A 63 -2.28 -14.43 3.22
N PRO A 64 -1.07 -14.96 3.47
CA PRO A 64 0.06 -14.80 2.55
C PRO A 64 -0.17 -15.44 1.17
N GLU A 65 -0.87 -16.58 1.11
CA GLU A 65 -1.07 -17.31 -0.14
C GLU A 65 -1.94 -16.51 -1.10
N THR A 66 -3.10 -16.03 -0.64
CA THR A 66 -4.01 -15.15 -1.40
C THR A 66 -3.30 -13.89 -1.88
N THR A 67 -2.53 -13.25 -0.99
CA THR A 67 -1.82 -12.00 -1.31
C THR A 67 -0.75 -12.22 -2.38
N LEU A 68 0.05 -13.28 -2.25
CA LEU A 68 1.10 -13.61 -3.21
C LEU A 68 0.51 -14.09 -4.54
N ALA A 69 -0.58 -14.86 -4.52
CA ALA A 69 -1.29 -15.30 -5.73
C ALA A 69 -1.84 -14.10 -6.51
N ALA A 70 -2.48 -13.14 -5.83
CA ALA A 70 -2.96 -11.91 -6.46
C ALA A 70 -1.81 -11.10 -7.09
N THR A 71 -0.67 -11.01 -6.42
CA THR A 71 0.54 -10.34 -6.95
C THR A 71 1.06 -11.05 -8.20
N LYS A 72 1.09 -12.39 -8.21
CA LYS A 72 1.46 -13.16 -9.40
C LYS A 72 0.50 -12.93 -10.56
N ASN A 73 -0.80 -12.93 -10.28
CA ASN A 73 -1.84 -12.73 -11.31
C ASN A 73 -1.89 -11.29 -11.83
N MET A 74 -1.42 -10.30 -11.07
CA MET A 74 -1.26 -8.92 -11.52
C MET A 74 -0.09 -8.75 -12.51
N ALA A 75 0.97 -9.53 -12.40
CA ALA A 75 2.20 -9.35 -13.17
C ALA A 75 1.98 -9.34 -14.70
N PRO A 76 1.14 -10.21 -15.31
CA PRO A 76 0.85 -10.14 -16.75
C PRO A 76 0.18 -8.84 -17.18
N LEU A 77 -0.59 -8.17 -16.31
CA LEU A 77 -1.25 -6.91 -16.64
C LEU A 77 -0.24 -5.78 -16.80
N LEU A 78 0.83 -5.79 -16.01
CA LEU A 78 1.93 -4.82 -16.13
C LEU A 78 2.89 -5.18 -17.27
N ALA A 79 3.00 -6.46 -17.61
CA ALA A 79 3.85 -6.94 -18.70
C ALA A 79 3.48 -6.34 -20.06
N GLN A 80 2.21 -5.98 -20.28
CA GLN A 80 1.76 -5.26 -21.50
C GLN A 80 2.54 -3.97 -21.71
N CYS A 81 2.96 -3.32 -20.63
CA CYS A 81 3.75 -2.09 -20.67
C CYS A 81 5.27 -2.33 -20.62
N GLY A 82 5.74 -3.57 -20.77
CA GLY A 82 7.16 -3.90 -20.63
C GLY A 82 7.68 -3.76 -19.20
N VAL A 83 6.79 -3.74 -18.19
CA VAL A 83 7.15 -3.64 -16.78
C VAL A 83 7.15 -5.05 -16.16
N ARG A 84 8.31 -5.48 -15.69
CA ARG A 84 8.52 -6.76 -15.00
C ARG A 84 8.64 -6.54 -13.50
N ILE A 85 7.85 -7.23 -12.71
CA ILE A 85 8.10 -7.30 -11.27
C ILE A 85 9.35 -8.17 -11.05
N VAL A 86 10.45 -7.53 -10.65
CA VAL A 86 11.74 -8.21 -10.45
C VAL A 86 11.92 -8.75 -9.04
N ALA A 87 11.17 -8.22 -8.09
CA ALA A 87 11.07 -8.74 -6.73
C ALA A 87 9.80 -8.23 -6.04
N ALA A 88 9.20 -9.05 -5.22
CA ALA A 88 8.19 -8.61 -4.27
C ALA A 88 8.50 -9.19 -2.88
N GLU A 89 8.42 -8.36 -1.84
CA GLU A 89 8.57 -8.77 -0.45
C GLU A 89 7.24 -8.58 0.27
N LEU A 90 6.66 -9.68 0.77
CA LEU A 90 5.50 -9.65 1.65
C LEU A 90 5.96 -9.69 3.11
N ARG A 91 5.55 -8.71 3.90
CA ARG A 91 5.79 -8.63 5.34
C ARG A 91 4.49 -8.75 6.12
N GLN A 92 4.47 -9.62 7.11
CA GLN A 92 3.40 -9.68 8.08
C GLN A 92 3.79 -8.88 9.32
N LEU A 93 2.95 -7.92 9.70
CA LEU A 93 3.18 -7.05 10.85
C LEU A 93 2.29 -7.45 12.03
N ALA A 94 2.89 -7.58 13.21
CA ALA A 94 2.19 -7.45 14.48
C ALA A 94 2.08 -5.96 14.79
N ALA A 95 0.86 -5.43 14.90
CA ALA A 95 0.61 -4.02 15.13
C ALA A 95 -0.72 -3.82 15.88
N PRO A 96 -0.89 -2.70 16.62
CA PRO A 96 -2.18 -2.34 17.21
C PRO A 96 -3.32 -2.35 16.20
N THR A 97 -4.50 -2.81 16.62
CA THR A 97 -5.68 -3.03 15.76
C THR A 97 -6.03 -1.83 14.90
N ARG A 98 -5.84 -0.59 15.40
CA ARG A 98 -6.14 0.62 14.62
C ARG A 98 -5.40 0.71 13.28
N PHE A 99 -4.23 0.10 13.15
CA PHE A 99 -3.43 0.09 11.91
C PHE A 99 -3.91 -0.91 10.86
N ARG A 100 -4.84 -1.80 11.23
CA ARG A 100 -5.47 -2.75 10.30
C ARG A 100 -6.54 -2.09 9.42
N TYR A 101 -6.79 -0.79 9.62
CA TYR A 101 -7.78 0.01 8.89
C TYR A 101 -7.11 1.21 8.24
N TYR A 102 -7.52 1.54 7.02
CA TYR A 102 -7.09 2.79 6.42
C TYR A 102 -7.92 3.95 6.94
N ARG A 103 -7.26 4.86 7.62
CA ARG A 103 -7.72 6.21 7.97
C ARG A 103 -6.53 7.14 7.85
N THR A 104 -6.67 8.22 7.09
CA THR A 104 -5.54 9.09 6.74
C THR A 104 -4.60 9.43 7.91
N PRO A 105 -5.06 9.88 9.10
CA PRO A 105 -4.14 10.18 10.21
C PRO A 105 -3.40 8.94 10.74
N VAL A 106 -4.12 7.81 10.87
CA VAL A 106 -3.59 6.55 11.42
C VAL A 106 -2.61 5.92 10.43
N SER A 107 -2.95 5.94 9.14
CA SER A 107 -2.09 5.40 8.08
C SER A 107 -0.81 6.20 7.91
N ARG A 108 -0.86 7.54 8.07
CA ARG A 108 0.34 8.38 8.16
C ARG A 108 1.22 8.04 9.35
N GLU A 109 0.61 7.78 10.51
CA GLU A 109 1.31 7.33 11.71
C GLU A 109 2.01 5.99 11.45
N LEU A 110 1.30 5.00 10.89
CA LEU A 110 1.87 3.69 10.53
C LEU A 110 3.07 3.85 9.59
N ALA A 111 2.92 4.61 8.51
CA ALA A 111 3.97 4.82 7.52
C ALA A 111 5.24 5.46 8.09
N ARG A 112 5.10 6.30 9.14
CA ARG A 112 6.24 6.89 9.87
C ARG A 112 6.87 5.94 10.86
N LEU A 113 6.07 5.13 11.57
CA LEU A 113 6.55 4.20 12.59
C LEU A 113 7.18 2.93 11.99
N ALA A 114 6.73 2.51 10.82
CA ALA A 114 7.20 1.33 10.09
C ALA A 114 7.45 1.68 8.61
N PRO A 115 8.47 2.49 8.30
CA PRO A 115 8.79 2.85 6.93
C PRO A 115 9.22 1.61 6.12
N VAL A 116 8.75 1.53 4.88
CA VAL A 116 9.04 0.43 3.96
C VAL A 116 9.41 0.97 2.57
N PRO A 117 10.17 0.19 1.76
CA PRO A 117 10.44 0.55 0.37
C PRO A 117 9.15 0.78 -0.42
N ARG A 118 9.21 1.65 -1.41
CA ARG A 118 8.10 2.05 -2.28
C ARG A 118 8.30 1.53 -3.71
N PRO A 119 7.19 1.28 -4.42
CA PRO A 119 5.80 1.37 -4.00
C PRO A 119 5.43 0.27 -3.00
N ALA A 120 4.45 0.57 -2.12
CA ALA A 120 4.02 -0.34 -1.08
C ALA A 120 2.50 -0.54 -1.07
N ILE A 121 2.07 -1.80 -0.95
CA ILE A 121 0.67 -2.22 -0.92
C ILE A 121 0.33 -2.71 0.49
N TYR A 122 -0.63 -2.07 1.14
CA TYR A 122 -1.13 -2.43 2.46
C TYR A 122 -2.49 -3.11 2.31
N PHE A 123 -2.60 -4.33 2.79
CA PHE A 123 -3.82 -5.11 2.83
C PHE A 123 -4.48 -4.92 4.21
N VAL A 124 -5.60 -4.23 4.22
CA VAL A 124 -6.30 -3.78 5.44
C VAL A 124 -7.68 -4.42 5.56
N GLU A 125 -8.28 -4.37 6.75
CA GLU A 125 -9.64 -4.87 6.98
C GLU A 125 -10.68 -4.03 6.25
N ASP A 126 -10.52 -2.69 6.31
CA ASP A 126 -11.44 -1.76 5.64
C ASP A 126 -10.72 -0.43 5.38
N THR A 127 -11.12 0.23 4.30
CA THR A 127 -10.79 1.62 4.05
C THR A 127 -11.90 2.49 4.62
N LEU A 128 -11.82 2.91 5.85
CA LEU A 128 -12.87 3.69 6.54
C LEU A 128 -13.14 5.08 5.91
N ASN A 129 -12.87 5.23 4.62
CA ASN A 129 -13.30 6.37 3.82
C ASN A 129 -14.76 6.18 3.41
N ARG A 130 -15.59 7.17 3.65
CA ARG A 130 -17.02 7.15 3.33
C ARG A 130 -17.35 8.24 2.32
N PRO A 131 -18.30 8.02 1.39
CA PRO A 131 -19.20 6.87 1.27
C PRO A 131 -18.46 5.60 0.84
N ALA A 132 -18.86 4.48 1.44
CA ALA A 132 -18.19 3.17 1.34
C ALA A 132 -18.37 2.46 -0.02
N PHE A 133 -19.09 3.06 -0.94
CA PHE A 133 -19.44 2.40 -2.20
C PHE A 133 -18.32 2.40 -3.24
N ASP A 134 -17.26 3.22 -3.05
CA ASP A 134 -16.34 3.55 -4.13
C ASP A 134 -14.87 3.23 -3.84
N ALA A 135 -14.52 2.64 -2.70
CA ALA A 135 -13.11 2.48 -2.37
C ALA A 135 -12.80 1.14 -1.69
N GLU A 136 -12.92 0.05 -2.44
CA GLU A 136 -12.34 -1.24 -2.08
C GLU A 136 -10.80 -1.17 -2.09
N ALA A 137 -10.23 -0.29 -2.93
CA ALA A 137 -8.81 0.02 -2.99
C ALA A 137 -8.57 1.53 -3.14
N ILE A 138 -7.44 2.02 -2.66
CA ILE A 138 -7.04 3.43 -2.74
C ILE A 138 -5.56 3.52 -3.09
N GLY A 139 -5.24 4.02 -4.27
CA GLY A 139 -3.90 4.44 -4.65
C GLY A 139 -3.57 5.84 -4.09
N ARG A 140 -2.33 6.03 -3.69
CA ARG A 140 -1.77 7.33 -3.28
C ARG A 140 -0.46 7.55 -4.01
N ALA A 141 -0.54 8.23 -5.13
CA ALA A 141 0.63 8.69 -5.87
C ALA A 141 1.39 9.78 -5.09
N ASN A 142 2.39 10.36 -5.69
CA ASN A 142 3.25 11.36 -5.05
C ASN A 142 2.42 12.57 -4.58
N SER A 143 2.27 12.73 -3.26
CA SER A 143 1.47 13.80 -2.66
C SER A 143 2.32 14.73 -1.81
N GLY A 144 2.52 15.96 -2.26
CA GLY A 144 3.23 17.00 -1.50
C GLY A 144 2.58 17.30 -0.13
N THR A 145 1.29 17.03 0.05
CA THR A 145 0.57 17.27 1.32
C THR A 145 0.64 16.10 2.29
N ARG A 146 0.99 14.90 1.82
CA ARG A 146 1.02 13.66 2.60
C ARG A 146 2.18 12.77 2.16
N PRO A 147 3.43 13.23 2.28
CA PRO A 147 4.59 12.52 1.75
C PRO A 147 4.78 11.14 2.38
N GLU A 148 4.28 10.90 3.59
CA GLU A 148 4.35 9.58 4.24
C GLU A 148 3.49 8.53 3.54
N LEU A 149 2.45 8.96 2.81
CA LEU A 149 1.54 8.09 2.06
C LEU A 149 1.83 8.07 0.57
N ALA A 150 2.85 8.83 0.10
CA ALA A 150 3.25 8.77 -1.29
C ALA A 150 3.58 7.34 -1.71
N ASP A 151 3.19 6.97 -2.93
CA ASP A 151 3.47 5.68 -3.55
C ASP A 151 2.97 4.47 -2.72
N THR A 152 1.81 4.65 -2.06
CA THR A 152 1.14 3.57 -1.32
C THR A 152 -0.22 3.23 -1.90
N ILE A 153 -0.56 1.96 -1.80
CA ILE A 153 -1.86 1.40 -2.13
C ILE A 153 -2.45 0.76 -0.87
N TRP A 154 -3.75 0.92 -0.65
CA TRP A 154 -4.47 0.38 0.50
C TRP A 154 -5.67 -0.39 -0.01
N VAL A 155 -5.72 -1.70 0.26
CA VAL A 155 -6.71 -2.63 -0.28
C VAL A 155 -7.52 -3.22 0.87
N ALA A 156 -8.85 -3.07 0.81
CA ALA A 156 -9.77 -3.60 1.82
C ALA A 156 -10.02 -5.09 1.63
N ALA A 157 -10.31 -5.78 2.73
CA ALA A 157 -10.79 -7.15 2.68
C ALA A 157 -12.12 -7.22 1.89
N GLY A 158 -12.27 -8.27 1.07
CA GLY A 158 -13.45 -8.43 0.22
C GLY A 158 -13.38 -7.72 -1.13
N THR A 159 -12.27 -7.03 -1.46
CA THR A 159 -12.03 -6.48 -2.80
C THR A 159 -12.16 -7.61 -3.85
N ARG A 160 -13.09 -7.43 -4.80
CA ARG A 160 -13.32 -8.36 -5.90
C ARG A 160 -12.22 -8.19 -6.95
N ASP A 161 -12.00 -9.24 -7.76
CA ASP A 161 -11.00 -9.22 -8.84
C ASP A 161 -9.67 -8.63 -8.40
N LEU A 162 -9.19 -9.10 -7.24
CA LEU A 162 -8.10 -8.50 -6.48
C LEU A 162 -6.87 -8.17 -7.34
N HIS A 163 -6.48 -9.04 -8.26
CA HIS A 163 -5.32 -8.80 -9.13
C HIS A 163 -5.54 -7.66 -10.12
N VAL A 164 -6.78 -7.46 -10.60
CA VAL A 164 -7.15 -6.32 -11.46
C VAL A 164 -7.14 -5.03 -10.65
N ALA A 165 -7.77 -5.05 -9.46
CA ALA A 165 -7.76 -3.90 -8.56
C ALA A 165 -6.34 -3.48 -8.16
N LEU A 166 -5.46 -4.44 -7.85
CA LEU A 166 -4.05 -4.18 -7.55
C LEU A 166 -3.32 -3.53 -8.75
N ALA A 167 -3.53 -4.05 -9.96
CA ALA A 167 -2.92 -3.49 -11.17
C ALA A 167 -3.42 -2.07 -11.45
N HIS A 168 -4.73 -1.82 -11.29
CA HIS A 168 -5.36 -0.53 -11.46
C HIS A 168 -4.77 0.52 -10.51
N GLU A 169 -4.77 0.24 -9.22
CA GLU A 169 -4.24 1.16 -8.21
C GLU A 169 -2.72 1.37 -8.36
N LEU A 170 -2.00 0.32 -8.71
CA LEU A 170 -0.56 0.42 -8.96
C LEU A 170 -0.27 1.27 -10.20
N PHE A 171 -1.10 1.17 -11.23
CA PHE A 171 -0.99 2.03 -12.42
C PHE A 171 -1.18 3.50 -12.05
N HIS A 172 -2.18 3.85 -11.24
CA HIS A 172 -2.36 5.21 -10.72
C HIS A 172 -1.12 5.73 -9.99
N VAL A 173 -0.50 4.89 -9.17
CA VAL A 173 0.73 5.23 -8.45
C VAL A 173 1.90 5.43 -9.42
N LEU A 174 2.09 4.53 -10.37
CA LEU A 174 3.19 4.59 -11.33
C LEU A 174 3.04 5.76 -12.32
N GLU A 175 1.82 6.09 -12.75
CA GLU A 175 1.54 7.23 -13.64
C GLU A 175 1.50 8.57 -12.89
N ASP A 176 1.43 8.55 -11.55
CA ASP A 176 1.18 9.71 -10.69
C ASP A 176 -0.09 10.48 -11.10
N SER A 177 -1.17 9.74 -11.40
CA SER A 177 -2.40 10.27 -11.98
C SER A 177 -3.63 9.55 -11.42
N GLY A 178 -4.70 10.28 -11.12
CA GLY A 178 -6.02 9.74 -10.79
C GLY A 178 -6.95 9.64 -12.00
N ALA A 179 -6.44 9.77 -13.23
CA ALA A 179 -7.26 9.75 -14.43
C ALA A 179 -7.77 8.35 -14.75
N HIS A 180 -9.03 8.27 -15.18
CA HIS A 180 -9.66 7.04 -15.67
C HIS A 180 -9.87 7.08 -17.18
N SER A 181 -10.20 5.93 -17.77
CA SER A 181 -10.47 5.73 -19.19
C SER A 181 -11.91 5.28 -19.39
N ASP A 182 -12.56 5.77 -20.45
CA ASP A 182 -13.89 5.31 -20.89
C ASP A 182 -13.80 4.16 -21.91
N GLU A 183 -12.59 3.77 -22.33
CA GLU A 183 -12.40 2.69 -23.29
C GLU A 183 -12.86 1.34 -22.70
N ALA A 184 -13.58 0.55 -23.51
CA ALA A 184 -14.03 -0.77 -23.08
C ALA A 184 -12.83 -1.70 -22.79
N ASN A 185 -12.96 -2.50 -21.73
CA ASN A 185 -11.94 -3.45 -21.26
C ASN A 185 -10.59 -2.80 -20.86
N ASN A 186 -10.54 -1.47 -20.73
CA ASN A 186 -9.34 -0.78 -20.29
C ASN A 186 -9.13 -0.98 -18.77
N LEU A 187 -7.90 -1.28 -18.36
CA LEU A 187 -7.55 -1.45 -16.95
C LEU A 187 -7.89 -0.21 -16.10
N MET A 188 -7.81 0.97 -16.70
CA MET A 188 -8.03 2.25 -16.03
C MET A 188 -9.47 2.75 -16.11
N ARG A 189 -10.45 1.86 -16.28
CA ARG A 189 -11.87 2.24 -16.10
C ARG A 189 -12.11 2.54 -14.60
N SER A 190 -13.06 3.45 -14.35
CA SER A 190 -13.45 3.84 -12.99
C SER A 190 -13.96 2.65 -12.14
N GLU A 191 -14.52 1.63 -12.80
CA GLU A 191 -14.96 0.39 -12.15
C GLU A 191 -14.02 -0.74 -12.52
N THR A 192 -13.47 -1.43 -11.52
CA THR A 192 -12.70 -2.65 -11.74
C THR A 192 -13.63 -3.80 -12.08
N ALA A 193 -13.29 -4.56 -13.12
CA ALA A 193 -14.02 -5.75 -13.55
C ALA A 193 -13.03 -6.74 -14.18
N PRO A 194 -13.31 -8.05 -14.16
CA PRO A 194 -12.36 -9.06 -14.64
C PRO A 194 -11.96 -8.90 -16.11
N GLU A 195 -12.81 -8.27 -16.93
CA GLU A 195 -12.52 -7.95 -18.34
C GLU A 195 -11.67 -6.69 -18.53
N ASN A 196 -11.57 -5.82 -17.52
CA ASN A 196 -10.83 -4.56 -17.61
C ASN A 196 -9.32 -4.81 -17.39
N THR A 197 -8.66 -5.32 -18.41
CA THR A 197 -7.27 -5.80 -18.32
C THR A 197 -6.34 -5.16 -19.36
N ARG A 198 -6.84 -4.32 -20.27
CA ARG A 198 -6.05 -3.76 -21.37
C ARG A 198 -5.51 -2.39 -21.05
N LEU A 199 -4.30 -2.13 -21.53
CA LEU A 199 -3.66 -0.81 -21.50
C LEU A 199 -3.29 -0.40 -22.91
N THR A 200 -3.39 0.89 -23.22
CA THR A 200 -2.93 1.42 -24.50
C THR A 200 -1.44 1.73 -24.47
N ASP A 201 -0.81 1.77 -25.66
CA ASP A 201 0.61 2.12 -25.79
C ASP A 201 0.91 3.51 -25.19
N SER A 202 -0.01 4.46 -25.34
CA SER A 202 0.12 5.80 -24.78
C SER A 202 0.08 5.81 -23.25
N GLN A 203 -0.81 5.01 -22.64
CA GLN A 203 -0.86 4.83 -21.19
C GLN A 203 0.45 4.19 -20.69
N CYS A 204 0.91 3.12 -21.35
CA CYS A 204 2.16 2.47 -21.03
C CYS A 204 3.37 3.41 -21.12
N ALA A 205 3.45 4.22 -22.17
CA ALA A 205 4.55 5.17 -22.35
C ALA A 205 4.57 6.25 -21.25
N ARG A 206 3.41 6.85 -20.93
CA ARG A 206 3.31 7.87 -19.87
C ARG A 206 3.65 7.28 -18.50
N MET A 207 3.09 6.13 -18.17
CA MET A 207 3.32 5.44 -16.89
C MET A 207 4.82 5.14 -16.70
N ARG A 208 5.49 4.54 -17.69
CA ARG A 208 6.93 4.24 -17.61
C ARG A 208 7.76 5.52 -17.41
N ALA A 209 7.52 6.55 -18.24
CA ALA A 209 8.27 7.80 -18.14
C ALA A 209 8.08 8.51 -16.80
N THR A 210 6.90 8.45 -16.21
CA THR A 210 6.62 9.04 -14.90
C THR A 210 7.22 8.23 -13.78
N ALA A 211 7.01 6.92 -13.77
CA ALA A 211 7.53 6.03 -12.73
C ALA A 211 9.07 5.98 -12.71
N GLU A 212 9.72 6.06 -13.86
CA GLU A 212 11.19 6.15 -13.95
C GLU A 212 11.69 7.47 -13.34
N ARG A 213 11.07 8.62 -13.70
CA ARG A 213 11.40 9.92 -13.09
C ARG A 213 11.23 9.95 -11.58
N ASN A 214 10.20 9.26 -11.07
CA ASN A 214 9.90 9.18 -9.64
C ASN A 214 10.71 8.09 -8.92
N GLY A 215 11.57 7.35 -9.64
CA GLY A 215 12.42 6.30 -9.07
C GLY A 215 11.67 5.02 -8.68
N LEU A 216 10.43 4.83 -9.18
CA LEU A 216 9.60 3.64 -8.91
C LEU A 216 9.88 2.50 -9.89
N LEU A 217 10.41 2.83 -11.07
CA LEU A 217 10.88 1.87 -12.07
C LEU A 217 12.36 2.04 -12.35
N THR A 218 13.03 0.96 -12.68
CA THR A 218 14.44 0.93 -13.11
C THR A 218 14.56 0.32 -14.49
N LEU A 219 15.36 0.90 -15.38
CA LEU A 219 15.67 0.29 -16.68
C LEU A 219 16.33 -1.07 -16.46
N LEU A 220 15.88 -2.06 -17.23
CA LEU A 220 16.51 -3.36 -17.26
C LEU A 220 17.62 -3.38 -18.35
N PRO A 221 18.73 -4.08 -18.09
CA PRO A 221 19.73 -4.29 -19.13
C PRO A 221 19.13 -5.08 -20.31
N ASN A 222 19.48 -4.70 -21.51
CA ASN A 222 19.14 -5.39 -22.75
C ASN A 222 19.83 -6.74 -22.83
#